data_be9f98b9100ee173e8ba61b05d6b333a
#
_entry.id   be9f98b9100ee173e8ba61b05d6b333a
#
_cell.length_a   1.000
_cell.length_b   1.000
_cell.length_c   1.000
_cell.angle_alpha   90.00
_cell.angle_beta   90.00
_cell.angle_gamma   90.00
#
_symmetry.space_group_name_H-M   'P 1'
#
loop_
_entity.id
_entity.type
_entity.pdbx_description
1 polymer ?
#
loop_
_entity_poly.entity_id
_entity_poly.type
_entity_poly.pdbx_seq_one_letter_code
_entity_poly.pdbx_strand_id
1 'polypeptide(L)'
;PCGAYVKRFQLEKGNDRFYLNFEGVDSCFYLWVNGRFLGYSQVSHSTSEFDVTDCLVDGENIISVLVFKWCDGTYFEDQDKLRMSGIFRDVYFLRRPKNHIRDFTVKTQLDDDFSSAVVDVTVQWHGQPGTVQYCLFDPQGHKIAEGSGENRITIPVHTPQLWNAEHPNLYRLDLSISEETITQQVGLRRAEIRNGVFLFNGQNIKLKGVNRHDSNAYTGYSISRDQLLADLKLMKAHNINAIRTSHYPNAPWAYELYNQLGFYVVDEADLETHNTELLYAGGRSNYNYRDEIIFSTTFGLLCSD
;
A
#
# COMPACT_ATOMS: atom_id res chain seq x y z
N PRO A 1 18.57 7.49 -19.46
CA PRO A 1 18.61 6.02 -19.58
C PRO A 1 17.21 5.42 -19.46
N CYS A 2 16.95 4.32 -20.18
CA CYS A 2 15.70 3.57 -20.11
C CYS A 2 15.99 2.06 -20.13
N GLY A 3 15.06 1.29 -19.56
CA GLY A 3 15.08 -0.18 -19.58
C GLY A 3 13.85 -0.71 -20.29
N ALA A 4 14.07 -1.63 -21.25
CA ALA A 4 12.99 -2.32 -21.94
C ALA A 4 12.83 -3.74 -21.38
N TYR A 5 11.62 -4.09 -20.95
CA TYR A 5 11.28 -5.40 -20.43
C TYR A 5 10.24 -6.04 -21.32
N VAL A 6 10.44 -7.33 -21.63
CA VAL A 6 9.49 -8.12 -22.42
C VAL A 6 9.26 -9.45 -21.73
N LYS A 7 7.99 -9.80 -21.51
CA LYS A 7 7.57 -11.08 -20.94
C LYS A 7 6.56 -11.76 -21.86
N ARG A 8 6.87 -13.01 -22.27
CA ARG A 8 5.93 -13.90 -22.96
C ARG A 8 5.35 -14.88 -21.96
N PHE A 9 4.07 -15.18 -22.07
CA PHE A 9 3.40 -16.13 -21.20
C PHE A 9 2.19 -16.74 -21.89
N GLN A 10 1.79 -17.93 -21.44
CA GLN A 10 0.58 -18.61 -21.89
C GLN A 10 -0.56 -18.31 -20.92
N LEU A 11 -1.74 -18.11 -21.45
CA LEU A 11 -2.94 -17.81 -20.67
C LEU A 11 -4.16 -18.55 -21.22
N GLU A 12 -4.96 -19.10 -20.34
CA GLU A 12 -6.36 -19.48 -20.58
C GLU A 12 -7.24 -18.36 -20.01
N LYS A 13 -7.70 -17.48 -20.88
CA LYS A 13 -8.38 -16.24 -20.48
C LYS A 13 -9.77 -16.51 -19.92
N GLY A 14 -10.56 -17.36 -20.58
CA GLY A 14 -11.95 -17.59 -20.20
C GLY A 14 -12.77 -16.28 -20.17
N ASN A 15 -13.69 -16.19 -19.21
CA ASN A 15 -14.57 -15.01 -19.00
C ASN A 15 -14.10 -14.08 -17.87
N ASP A 16 -12.95 -14.35 -17.28
CA ASP A 16 -12.44 -13.59 -16.13
C ASP A 16 -11.88 -12.23 -16.52
N ARG A 17 -11.79 -11.37 -15.52
CA ARG A 17 -11.11 -10.08 -15.62
C ARG A 17 -9.66 -10.24 -15.18
N PHE A 18 -8.76 -9.47 -15.77
CA PHE A 18 -7.34 -9.49 -15.47
C PHE A 18 -6.82 -8.08 -15.22
N TYR A 19 -6.26 -7.88 -14.05
CA TYR A 19 -5.61 -6.63 -13.66
C TYR A 19 -4.11 -6.89 -13.52
N LEU A 20 -3.31 -6.15 -14.27
CA LEU A 20 -1.85 -6.21 -14.18
C LEU A 20 -1.37 -5.15 -13.19
N ASN A 21 -0.73 -5.60 -12.13
CA ASN A 21 -0.27 -4.76 -11.03
C ASN A 21 1.25 -4.64 -11.05
N PHE A 22 1.76 -3.43 -10.87
CA PHE A 22 3.15 -3.10 -10.63
C PHE A 22 3.25 -2.43 -9.26
N GLU A 23 3.84 -3.09 -8.28
CA GLU A 23 3.91 -2.54 -6.90
C GLU A 23 4.98 -1.46 -6.72
N GLY A 24 5.93 -1.37 -7.65
CA GLY A 24 6.94 -0.31 -7.63
C GLY A 24 7.79 -0.29 -8.89
N VAL A 25 7.83 0.89 -9.53
CA VAL A 25 8.64 1.14 -10.74
C VAL A 25 9.24 2.55 -10.68
N ASP A 26 10.54 2.66 -10.61
CA ASP A 26 11.26 3.94 -10.52
C ASP A 26 11.87 4.30 -11.89
N SER A 27 11.50 5.45 -12.49
CA SER A 27 10.62 6.52 -11.99
C SER A 27 9.27 6.53 -12.68
N CYS A 28 9.19 6.15 -13.95
CA CYS A 28 7.96 6.07 -14.74
C CYS A 28 8.06 5.01 -15.83
N PHE A 29 6.92 4.61 -16.36
CA PHE A 29 6.91 3.60 -17.42
C PHE A 29 5.72 3.70 -18.35
N TYR A 30 5.91 3.16 -19.56
CA TYR A 30 4.88 2.92 -20.55
C TYR A 30 4.63 1.42 -20.66
N LEU A 31 3.35 1.04 -20.85
CA LEU A 31 2.90 -0.36 -20.89
C LEU A 31 2.21 -0.68 -22.22
N TRP A 32 2.59 -1.81 -22.80
CA TRP A 32 1.90 -2.45 -23.94
C TRP A 32 1.59 -3.90 -23.62
N VAL A 33 0.43 -4.36 -24.08
CA VAL A 33 0.05 -5.79 -24.06
C VAL A 33 -0.34 -6.18 -25.49
N ASN A 34 0.29 -7.23 -26.02
CA ASN A 34 0.09 -7.71 -27.40
C ASN A 34 0.23 -6.60 -28.45
N GLY A 35 1.19 -5.69 -28.25
CA GLY A 35 1.45 -4.56 -29.13
C GLY A 35 0.49 -3.37 -28.98
N ARG A 36 -0.57 -3.49 -28.19
CA ARG A 36 -1.51 -2.39 -27.89
C ARG A 36 -0.98 -1.56 -26.73
N PHE A 37 -0.84 -0.26 -26.94
CA PHE A 37 -0.51 0.69 -25.87
C PHE A 37 -1.67 0.80 -24.87
N LEU A 38 -1.37 0.65 -23.57
CA LEU A 38 -2.34 0.69 -22.50
C LEU A 38 -2.26 1.95 -21.66
N GLY A 39 -1.07 2.49 -21.45
CA GLY A 39 -0.93 3.69 -20.66
C GLY A 39 0.47 3.95 -20.14
N TYR A 40 0.53 4.98 -19.36
CA TYR A 40 1.70 5.50 -18.64
C TYR A 40 1.41 5.52 -17.15
N SER A 41 2.44 5.32 -16.32
CA SER A 41 2.35 5.52 -14.89
C SER A 41 3.65 6.06 -14.32
N GLN A 42 3.52 6.81 -13.24
CA GLN A 42 4.61 7.31 -12.39
C GLN A 42 4.19 7.21 -10.93
N VAL A 43 4.99 7.73 -10.00
CA VAL A 43 4.96 7.55 -8.55
C VAL A 43 5.55 6.19 -8.18
N SER A 44 6.86 6.22 -7.93
CA SER A 44 7.73 5.02 -7.91
C SER A 44 7.31 3.97 -6.89
N HIS A 45 6.83 4.38 -5.71
CA HIS A 45 6.51 3.48 -4.60
C HIS A 45 5.00 3.21 -4.43
N SER A 46 4.18 3.65 -5.38
CA SER A 46 2.73 3.38 -5.40
C SER A 46 2.40 2.29 -6.41
N THR A 47 1.43 1.45 -6.08
CA THR A 47 0.96 0.41 -6.99
C THR A 47 0.26 1.02 -8.20
N SER A 48 0.69 0.61 -9.38
CA SER A 48 0.03 0.94 -10.66
C SER A 48 -0.75 -0.28 -11.15
N GLU A 49 -2.05 -0.14 -11.30
CA GLU A 49 -2.93 -1.20 -11.77
C GLU A 49 -3.53 -0.86 -13.13
N PHE A 50 -3.51 -1.82 -14.06
CA PHE A 50 -4.10 -1.71 -15.40
C PHE A 50 -5.08 -2.85 -15.65
N ASP A 51 -6.31 -2.54 -16.05
CA ASP A 51 -7.21 -3.53 -16.60
C ASP A 51 -6.74 -3.92 -18.00
N VAL A 52 -6.25 -5.13 -18.12
CA VAL A 52 -5.68 -5.65 -19.38
C VAL A 52 -6.58 -6.67 -20.07
N THR A 53 -7.77 -6.91 -19.52
CA THR A 53 -8.70 -7.98 -19.96
C THR A 53 -8.94 -7.97 -21.46
N ASP A 54 -9.22 -6.80 -22.03
CA ASP A 54 -9.57 -6.69 -23.46
C ASP A 54 -8.36 -6.78 -24.41
N CYS A 55 -7.14 -6.80 -23.85
CA CYS A 55 -5.90 -6.92 -24.60
C CYS A 55 -5.33 -8.34 -24.59
N LEU A 56 -5.80 -9.20 -23.68
CA LEU A 56 -5.37 -10.58 -23.55
C LEU A 56 -6.16 -11.50 -24.49
N VAL A 57 -5.46 -12.54 -24.98
CA VAL A 57 -6.04 -13.62 -25.80
C VAL A 57 -5.75 -14.97 -25.17
N ASP A 58 -6.50 -16.00 -25.59
CA ASP A 58 -6.12 -17.38 -25.25
C ASP A 58 -4.83 -17.75 -25.96
N GLY A 59 -3.94 -18.45 -25.26
CA GLY A 59 -2.63 -18.83 -25.76
C GLY A 59 -1.52 -17.85 -25.40
N GLU A 60 -0.60 -17.60 -26.33
CA GLU A 60 0.57 -16.74 -26.10
C GLU A 60 0.19 -15.26 -26.02
N ASN A 61 0.67 -14.59 -24.98
CA ASN A 61 0.56 -13.15 -24.77
C ASN A 61 1.94 -12.54 -24.51
N ILE A 62 2.07 -11.25 -24.82
CA ILE A 62 3.31 -10.49 -24.66
C ILE A 62 3.02 -9.21 -23.90
N ILE A 63 3.71 -9.02 -22.77
CA ILE A 63 3.79 -7.73 -22.06
C ILE A 63 5.10 -7.06 -22.46
N SER A 64 5.05 -5.77 -22.79
CA SER A 64 6.22 -4.93 -23.02
C SER A 64 6.14 -3.69 -22.12
N VAL A 65 7.21 -3.40 -21.40
CA VAL A 65 7.30 -2.26 -20.49
C VAL A 65 8.56 -1.48 -20.82
N LEU A 66 8.42 -0.16 -21.00
CA LEU A 66 9.54 0.75 -21.19
C LEU A 66 9.64 1.65 -19.97
N VAL A 67 10.66 1.44 -19.14
CA VAL A 67 10.89 2.20 -17.91
C VAL A 67 11.91 3.31 -18.17
N PHE A 68 11.61 4.51 -17.72
CA PHE A 68 12.52 5.65 -17.76
C PHE A 68 13.05 5.96 -16.37
N LYS A 69 14.35 6.23 -16.29
CA LYS A 69 15.01 6.62 -15.03
C LYS A 69 14.56 7.99 -14.55
N TRP A 70 14.19 8.88 -15.45
CA TRP A 70 13.86 10.27 -15.19
C TRP A 70 12.50 10.64 -15.77
N CYS A 71 11.70 11.35 -14.99
CA CYS A 71 10.45 11.99 -15.37
C CYS A 71 10.26 13.26 -14.52
N ASP A 72 9.18 13.96 -14.70
CA ASP A 72 8.82 15.14 -13.88
C ASP A 72 8.63 14.75 -12.40
N GLY A 73 7.98 13.61 -12.12
CA GLY A 73 7.82 13.06 -10.77
C GLY A 73 9.16 12.85 -10.04
N THR A 74 10.26 12.63 -10.74
CA THR A 74 11.59 12.45 -10.15
C THR A 74 12.03 13.60 -9.25
N TYR A 75 11.60 14.83 -9.56
CA TYR A 75 11.94 16.01 -8.77
C TYR A 75 11.13 16.11 -7.47
N PHE A 76 9.94 15.52 -7.44
CA PHE A 76 9.09 15.42 -6.26
C PHE A 76 9.49 14.22 -5.38
N GLU A 77 9.88 13.11 -6.01
CA GLU A 77 10.32 11.88 -5.35
C GLU A 77 11.83 11.90 -5.06
N ASP A 78 12.37 13.07 -4.82
CA ASP A 78 13.79 13.27 -4.54
C ASP A 78 14.04 13.19 -3.03
N GLN A 79 13.87 11.98 -2.50
CA GLN A 79 14.08 11.67 -1.09
C GLN A 79 15.56 11.45 -0.77
N ASP A 80 15.92 11.61 0.51
CA ASP A 80 17.26 11.30 1.03
C ASP A 80 17.48 9.79 1.09
N LYS A 81 17.75 9.20 -0.06
CA LYS A 81 18.02 7.76 -0.23
C LYS A 81 18.96 7.47 -1.39
N LEU A 82 19.51 6.26 -1.42
CA LEU A 82 20.20 5.75 -2.62
C LEU A 82 19.19 5.57 -3.75
N ARG A 83 19.40 6.25 -4.88
CA ARG A 83 18.48 6.20 -6.00
C ARG A 83 18.93 5.16 -7.03
N MET A 84 18.06 4.22 -7.28
CA MET A 84 18.16 3.23 -8.35
C MET A 84 17.05 3.49 -9.37
N SER A 85 16.84 2.58 -10.30
CA SER A 85 15.73 2.66 -11.26
C SER A 85 15.39 1.29 -11.79
N GLY A 86 14.20 1.15 -12.36
CA GLY A 86 13.68 -0.11 -12.88
C GLY A 86 12.47 -0.63 -12.11
N ILE A 87 12.08 -1.84 -12.41
CA ILE A 87 11.01 -2.55 -11.69
C ILE A 87 11.64 -3.18 -10.44
N PHE A 88 11.30 -2.68 -9.26
CA PHE A 88 11.96 -3.08 -8.01
C PHE A 88 11.04 -3.80 -7.01
N ARG A 89 9.74 -3.84 -7.27
CA ARG A 89 8.74 -4.61 -6.51
C ARG A 89 8.02 -5.58 -7.44
N ASP A 90 7.11 -6.36 -6.89
CA ASP A 90 6.39 -7.42 -7.59
C ASP A 90 5.54 -6.90 -8.76
N VAL A 91 5.47 -7.73 -9.81
CA VAL A 91 4.57 -7.57 -10.95
C VAL A 91 3.76 -8.84 -11.09
N TYR A 92 2.44 -8.71 -11.02
CA TYR A 92 1.55 -9.87 -11.06
C TYR A 92 0.21 -9.57 -11.72
N PHE A 93 -0.45 -10.64 -12.16
CA PHE A 93 -1.85 -10.59 -12.56
C PHE A 93 -2.76 -10.89 -11.37
N LEU A 94 -3.76 -10.06 -11.19
CA LEU A 94 -4.91 -10.36 -10.37
C LEU A 94 -6.03 -10.84 -11.29
N ARG A 95 -6.32 -12.15 -11.25
CA ARG A 95 -7.42 -12.77 -11.99
C ARG A 95 -8.67 -12.76 -11.13
N ARG A 96 -9.76 -12.19 -11.62
CA ARG A 96 -11.01 -12.01 -10.90
C ARG A 96 -12.20 -12.50 -11.72
N PRO A 97 -13.25 -13.02 -11.10
CA PRO A 97 -14.51 -13.32 -11.78
C PRO A 97 -15.07 -12.08 -12.51
N LYS A 98 -15.94 -12.30 -13.50
CA LYS A 98 -16.56 -11.20 -14.26
C LYS A 98 -17.29 -10.20 -13.34
N ASN A 99 -18.02 -10.70 -12.35
CA ASN A 99 -18.61 -9.89 -11.29
C ASN A 99 -17.85 -10.18 -10.00
N HIS A 100 -17.23 -9.16 -9.42
CA HIS A 100 -16.38 -9.32 -8.24
C HIS A 100 -16.41 -8.08 -7.34
N ILE A 101 -15.93 -8.24 -6.14
CA ILE A 101 -15.67 -7.09 -5.24
C ILE A 101 -14.49 -6.33 -5.82
N ARG A 102 -14.73 -5.16 -6.43
CA ARG A 102 -13.68 -4.34 -7.03
C ARG A 102 -12.74 -3.76 -5.97
N ASP A 103 -13.34 -3.29 -4.89
CA ASP A 103 -12.64 -2.71 -3.75
C ASP A 103 -13.50 -2.80 -2.50
N PHE A 104 -12.88 -2.73 -1.33
CA PHE A 104 -13.60 -2.65 -0.07
C PHE A 104 -12.81 -1.84 0.96
N THR A 105 -13.53 -1.16 1.83
CA THR A 105 -12.94 -0.41 2.94
C THR A 105 -13.44 -0.98 4.26
N VAL A 106 -12.53 -1.26 5.19
CA VAL A 106 -12.86 -1.67 6.54
C VAL A 106 -12.53 -0.52 7.50
N LYS A 107 -13.55 -0.04 8.21
CA LYS A 107 -13.40 0.96 9.28
C LYS A 107 -13.81 0.36 10.60
N THR A 108 -13.04 0.62 11.64
CA THR A 108 -13.34 0.15 13.00
C THR A 108 -13.69 1.34 13.89
N GLN A 109 -14.72 1.19 14.69
CA GLN A 109 -15.14 2.19 15.68
C GLN A 109 -15.23 1.52 17.04
N LEU A 110 -14.69 2.17 18.04
CA LEU A 110 -14.73 1.74 19.45
C LEU A 110 -15.57 2.73 20.23
N ASP A 111 -16.36 2.24 21.16
CA ASP A 111 -17.02 3.11 22.14
C ASP A 111 -16.02 3.77 23.09
N ASP A 112 -16.51 4.69 23.92
CA ASP A 112 -15.62 5.51 24.77
C ASP A 112 -14.96 4.73 25.91
N ASP A 113 -15.59 3.66 26.37
CA ASP A 113 -15.08 2.79 27.44
C ASP A 113 -14.41 1.52 26.89
N PHE A 114 -14.33 1.36 25.55
CA PHE A 114 -13.75 0.20 24.88
C PHE A 114 -14.46 -1.12 25.17
N SER A 115 -15.70 -1.10 25.63
CA SER A 115 -16.49 -2.30 25.92
C SER A 115 -17.12 -2.93 24.67
N SER A 116 -17.27 -2.14 23.61
CA SER A 116 -17.78 -2.59 22.31
C SER A 116 -17.04 -1.95 21.13
N ALA A 117 -17.14 -2.62 19.98
CA ALA A 117 -16.64 -2.13 18.72
C ALA A 117 -17.63 -2.40 17.59
N VAL A 118 -17.45 -1.69 16.50
CA VAL A 118 -18.14 -1.93 15.22
C VAL A 118 -17.10 -2.05 14.14
N VAL A 119 -17.22 -3.08 13.31
CA VAL A 119 -16.47 -3.23 12.06
C VAL A 119 -17.42 -2.88 10.91
N ASP A 120 -17.23 -1.73 10.30
CA ASP A 120 -17.96 -1.26 9.12
C ASP A 120 -17.20 -1.60 7.85
N VAL A 121 -17.84 -2.35 6.95
CA VAL A 121 -17.29 -2.71 5.64
C VAL A 121 -18.13 -2.03 4.56
N THR A 122 -17.47 -1.29 3.68
CA THR A 122 -18.07 -0.73 2.48
C THR A 122 -17.49 -1.44 1.26
N VAL A 123 -18.36 -1.95 0.39
CA VAL A 123 -17.96 -2.75 -0.78
C VAL A 123 -18.27 -1.97 -2.06
N GLN A 124 -17.32 -1.99 -2.98
CA GLN A 124 -17.47 -1.50 -4.36
C GLN A 124 -17.43 -2.68 -5.32
N TRP A 125 -18.32 -2.68 -6.30
CA TRP A 125 -18.46 -3.77 -7.26
C TRP A 125 -17.87 -3.44 -8.63
N HIS A 126 -17.33 -4.45 -9.28
CA HIS A 126 -17.18 -4.49 -10.72
C HIS A 126 -18.25 -5.39 -11.31
N GLY A 127 -18.94 -4.91 -12.35
CA GLY A 127 -20.04 -5.62 -12.98
C GLY A 127 -21.35 -5.49 -12.18
N GLN A 128 -22.08 -6.60 -12.04
CA GLN A 128 -23.37 -6.59 -11.33
C GLN A 128 -23.13 -6.69 -9.81
N PRO A 129 -23.74 -5.80 -9.01
CA PRO A 129 -23.75 -5.95 -7.56
C PRO A 129 -24.40 -7.27 -7.14
N GLY A 130 -23.95 -7.81 -6.03
CA GLY A 130 -24.46 -9.06 -5.47
C GLY A 130 -24.49 -9.02 -3.94
N THR A 131 -24.74 -10.17 -3.35
CA THR A 131 -24.70 -10.36 -1.91
C THR A 131 -23.32 -10.85 -1.48
N VAL A 132 -22.70 -10.14 -0.55
CA VAL A 132 -21.47 -10.57 0.13
C VAL A 132 -21.86 -11.31 1.40
N GLN A 133 -21.42 -12.54 1.54
CA GLN A 133 -21.43 -13.27 2.81
C GLN A 133 -20.21 -12.87 3.61
N TYR A 134 -20.34 -12.68 4.92
CA TYR A 134 -19.18 -12.41 5.77
C TYR A 134 -19.11 -13.38 6.94
N CYS A 135 -17.87 -13.68 7.36
CA CYS A 135 -17.56 -14.33 8.63
C CYS A 135 -16.47 -13.51 9.34
N LEU A 136 -16.69 -13.24 10.62
CA LEU A 136 -15.68 -12.60 11.48
C LEU A 136 -15.23 -13.61 12.54
N PHE A 137 -13.90 -13.75 12.65
CA PHE A 137 -13.25 -14.64 13.62
C PHE A 137 -12.43 -13.81 14.61
N ASP A 138 -12.44 -14.22 15.86
CA ASP A 138 -11.60 -13.60 16.90
C ASP A 138 -10.11 -13.93 16.70
N PRO A 139 -9.18 -13.32 17.47
CA PRO A 139 -7.74 -13.63 17.37
C PRO A 139 -7.37 -15.10 17.68
N GLN A 140 -8.23 -15.85 18.32
CA GLN A 140 -8.07 -17.28 18.60
C GLN A 140 -8.63 -18.18 17.49
N GLY A 141 -9.29 -17.59 16.49
CA GLY A 141 -9.89 -18.29 15.35
C GLY A 141 -11.31 -18.79 15.58
N HIS A 142 -12.00 -18.39 16.66
CA HIS A 142 -13.39 -18.72 16.85
C HIS A 142 -14.27 -17.77 16.03
N LYS A 143 -15.26 -18.32 15.35
CA LYS A 143 -16.24 -17.51 14.63
C LYS A 143 -17.17 -16.76 15.63
N ILE A 144 -17.16 -15.43 15.57
CA ILE A 144 -17.93 -14.56 16.47
C ILE A 144 -19.10 -13.87 15.80
N ALA A 145 -19.08 -13.74 14.47
CA ALA A 145 -20.19 -13.18 13.70
C ALA A 145 -20.21 -13.75 12.29
N GLU A 146 -21.40 -13.87 11.71
CA GLU A 146 -21.64 -14.19 10.31
C GLU A 146 -22.92 -13.52 9.82
N GLY A 147 -23.01 -13.30 8.54
CA GLY A 147 -24.19 -12.69 7.92
C GLY A 147 -23.94 -12.31 6.48
N SER A 148 -24.78 -11.44 5.96
CA SER A 148 -24.65 -10.94 4.59
C SER A 148 -25.04 -9.48 4.45
N GLY A 149 -24.55 -8.86 3.38
CA GLY A 149 -24.90 -7.50 2.97
C GLY A 149 -24.58 -7.28 1.51
N GLU A 150 -24.91 -6.12 0.99
CA GLU A 150 -24.62 -5.77 -0.42
C GLU A 150 -23.46 -4.79 -0.50
N ASN A 151 -23.71 -3.50 -0.25
CA ASN A 151 -22.73 -2.43 -0.37
C ASN A 151 -22.15 -2.00 0.98
N ARG A 152 -22.84 -2.29 2.09
CA ARG A 152 -22.40 -1.97 3.43
C ARG A 152 -22.77 -3.10 4.39
N ILE A 153 -21.80 -3.44 5.24
CA ILE A 153 -21.92 -4.47 6.27
C ILE A 153 -21.44 -3.84 7.58
N THR A 154 -22.27 -3.95 8.62
CA THR A 154 -21.94 -3.43 9.96
C THR A 154 -21.94 -4.59 10.93
N ILE A 155 -20.80 -4.87 11.56
CA ILE A 155 -20.59 -6.04 12.40
C ILE A 155 -20.28 -5.57 13.83
N PRO A 156 -21.19 -5.76 14.79
CA PRO A 156 -20.91 -5.47 16.19
C PRO A 156 -19.97 -6.51 16.82
N VAL A 157 -19.05 -6.04 17.64
CA VAL A 157 -18.11 -6.86 18.41
C VAL A 157 -18.21 -6.47 19.89
N HIS A 158 -18.62 -7.40 20.72
CA HIS A 158 -18.71 -7.21 22.17
C HIS A 158 -17.41 -7.62 22.83
N THR A 159 -16.99 -6.89 23.86
CA THR A 159 -15.72 -7.12 24.60
C THR A 159 -14.54 -7.34 23.68
N PRO A 160 -14.19 -6.35 22.84
CA PRO A 160 -13.18 -6.50 21.81
C PRO A 160 -11.79 -6.70 22.39
N GLN A 161 -11.01 -7.62 21.82
CA GLN A 161 -9.58 -7.73 22.07
C GLN A 161 -8.85 -6.68 21.24
N LEU A 162 -8.39 -5.61 21.90
CA LEU A 162 -7.78 -4.48 21.20
C LEU A 162 -6.41 -4.82 20.65
N TRP A 163 -6.10 -4.27 19.48
CA TRP A 163 -4.77 -4.32 18.90
C TRP A 163 -3.89 -3.22 19.50
N ASN A 164 -2.68 -3.55 19.91
CA ASN A 164 -1.60 -2.60 20.21
C ASN A 164 -0.24 -3.27 19.90
N ALA A 165 0.86 -2.52 20.01
CA ALA A 165 2.19 -3.02 19.66
C ALA A 165 2.68 -4.17 20.55
N GLU A 166 2.20 -4.31 21.79
CA GLU A 166 2.56 -5.38 22.71
C GLU A 166 1.64 -6.62 22.54
N HIS A 167 0.36 -6.35 22.19
CA HIS A 167 -0.66 -7.38 21.96
C HIS A 167 -1.33 -7.12 20.61
N PRO A 168 -0.73 -7.56 19.48
CA PRO A 168 -1.24 -7.30 18.15
C PRO A 168 -2.39 -8.24 17.78
N ASN A 169 -3.49 -8.13 18.52
CA ASN A 169 -4.69 -8.94 18.34
C ASN A 169 -5.34 -8.61 17.00
N LEU A 170 -5.43 -9.58 16.11
CA LEU A 170 -6.01 -9.44 14.78
C LEU A 170 -7.19 -10.37 14.59
N TYR A 171 -8.33 -9.78 14.25
CA TYR A 171 -9.51 -10.48 13.79
C TYR A 171 -9.34 -10.87 12.33
N ARG A 172 -9.90 -12.01 11.92
CA ARG A 172 -9.98 -12.39 10.51
C ARG A 172 -11.38 -12.14 10.00
N LEU A 173 -11.50 -11.29 8.99
CA LEU A 173 -12.72 -11.02 8.25
C LEU A 173 -12.64 -11.73 6.90
N ASP A 174 -13.53 -12.67 6.65
CA ASP A 174 -13.70 -13.30 5.35
C ASP A 174 -14.94 -12.68 4.67
N LEU A 175 -14.77 -12.18 3.43
CA LEU A 175 -15.82 -11.65 2.57
C LEU A 175 -15.95 -12.58 1.36
N SER A 176 -17.08 -13.23 1.19
CA SER A 176 -17.31 -14.24 0.15
C SER A 176 -18.45 -13.87 -0.76
N ILE A 177 -18.24 -14.07 -2.04
CA ILE A 177 -19.26 -14.14 -3.09
C ILE A 177 -19.22 -15.54 -3.72
N SER A 178 -20.10 -15.84 -4.69
CA SER A 178 -20.20 -17.20 -5.26
C SER A 178 -18.88 -17.79 -5.76
N GLU A 179 -17.98 -16.97 -6.28
CA GLU A 179 -16.77 -17.42 -6.98
C GLU A 179 -15.46 -16.93 -6.31
N GLU A 180 -15.56 -16.16 -5.22
CA GLU A 180 -14.42 -15.50 -4.63
C GLU A 180 -14.55 -15.36 -3.11
N THR A 181 -13.44 -15.52 -2.40
CA THR A 181 -13.34 -15.20 -0.97
C THR A 181 -12.11 -14.31 -0.76
N ILE A 182 -12.31 -13.18 -0.10
CA ILE A 182 -11.27 -12.25 0.29
C ILE A 182 -11.12 -12.33 1.80
N THR A 183 -9.90 -12.53 2.28
CA THR A 183 -9.58 -12.56 3.71
C THR A 183 -8.80 -11.31 4.09
N GLN A 184 -9.27 -10.60 5.11
CA GLN A 184 -8.66 -9.39 5.65
C GLN A 184 -8.40 -9.52 7.14
N GLN A 185 -7.20 -9.15 7.59
CA GLN A 185 -6.88 -9.00 9.01
C GLN A 185 -7.30 -7.61 9.51
N VAL A 186 -8.00 -7.57 10.64
CA VAL A 186 -8.58 -6.35 11.21
C VAL A 186 -8.13 -6.19 12.65
N GLY A 187 -7.39 -5.12 12.95
CA GLY A 187 -7.05 -4.73 14.31
C GLY A 187 -8.05 -3.71 14.85
N LEU A 188 -8.68 -4.02 15.98
CA LEU A 188 -9.60 -3.09 16.66
C LEU A 188 -8.79 -2.12 17.50
N ARG A 189 -8.75 -0.84 17.08
CA ARG A 189 -7.89 0.17 17.68
C ARG A 189 -8.42 1.58 17.42
N ARG A 190 -8.08 2.52 18.32
CA ARG A 190 -8.36 3.93 18.16
C ARG A 190 -7.11 4.76 18.44
N ALA A 191 -6.71 5.59 17.47
CA ALA A 191 -5.70 6.63 17.65
C ALA A 191 -6.43 7.98 17.72
N GLU A 192 -6.10 8.81 18.71
CA GLU A 192 -6.74 10.11 18.90
C GLU A 192 -5.77 11.11 19.52
N ILE A 193 -6.05 12.40 19.32
CA ILE A 193 -5.41 13.48 20.06
C ILE A 193 -6.45 14.09 20.98
N ARG A 194 -6.19 14.03 22.30
CA ARG A 194 -7.07 14.60 23.31
C ARG A 194 -6.27 15.56 24.20
N ASN A 195 -6.71 16.82 24.28
CA ASN A 195 -6.02 17.88 25.02
C ASN A 195 -4.53 18.02 24.64
N GLY A 196 -4.18 17.89 23.36
CA GLY A 196 -2.80 17.99 22.88
C GLY A 196 -1.93 16.75 23.14
N VAL A 197 -2.51 15.67 23.67
CA VAL A 197 -1.81 14.41 23.95
C VAL A 197 -2.27 13.35 22.94
N PHE A 198 -1.31 12.66 22.31
CA PHE A 198 -1.59 11.50 21.49
C PHE A 198 -1.91 10.29 22.35
N LEU A 199 -3.07 9.71 22.11
CA LEU A 199 -3.56 8.53 22.80
C LEU A 199 -3.79 7.40 21.81
N PHE A 200 -3.48 6.19 22.22
CA PHE A 200 -3.78 4.97 21.49
C PHE A 200 -4.58 4.03 22.42
N ASN A 201 -5.81 3.69 22.02
CA ASN A 201 -6.78 2.99 22.85
C ASN A 201 -6.95 3.65 24.22
N GLY A 202 -7.05 4.98 24.23
CA GLY A 202 -7.22 5.77 25.45
C GLY A 202 -5.97 5.89 26.34
N GLN A 203 -4.86 5.25 25.98
CA GLN A 203 -3.61 5.27 26.75
C GLN A 203 -2.58 6.17 26.10
N ASN A 204 -1.83 6.92 26.91
CA ASN A 204 -0.66 7.64 26.43
C ASN A 204 0.45 6.63 26.13
N ILE A 205 0.90 6.59 24.90
CA ILE A 205 1.98 5.69 24.45
C ILE A 205 3.22 6.47 24.08
N LYS A 206 4.37 5.80 24.18
CA LYS A 206 5.63 6.29 23.65
C LYS A 206 6.03 5.51 22.41
N LEU A 207 6.21 6.22 21.29
CA LEU A 207 6.76 5.64 20.07
C LEU A 207 8.28 5.48 20.22
N LYS A 208 8.71 4.26 20.44
CA LYS A 208 10.13 3.86 20.47
C LYS A 208 10.48 3.35 19.07
N GLY A 209 10.71 4.28 18.16
CA GLY A 209 10.77 4.00 16.73
C GLY A 209 12.14 4.19 16.11
N VAL A 210 12.24 3.69 14.89
CA VAL A 210 13.38 3.87 13.98
C VAL A 210 12.90 4.36 12.62
N ASN A 211 13.74 5.14 11.94
CA ASN A 211 13.59 5.40 10.51
C ASN A 211 14.11 4.16 9.76
N ARG A 212 13.36 3.66 8.82
CA ARG A 212 13.73 2.47 8.06
C ARG A 212 13.64 2.73 6.57
N HIS A 213 14.74 2.49 5.86
CA HIS A 213 14.77 2.37 4.40
C HIS A 213 14.59 0.92 3.96
N ASP A 214 13.92 0.71 2.82
CA ASP A 214 14.01 -0.54 2.07
C ASP A 214 15.41 -0.61 1.46
N SER A 215 16.34 -1.30 2.13
CA SER A 215 17.74 -1.35 1.75
C SER A 215 18.39 -2.67 2.13
N ASN A 216 19.15 -3.24 1.21
CA ASN A 216 19.95 -4.43 1.43
C ASN A 216 21.28 -4.31 0.69
N ALA A 217 22.37 -4.78 1.31
CA ALA A 217 23.71 -4.67 0.76
C ALA A 217 23.92 -5.40 -0.59
N TYR A 218 23.11 -6.40 -0.89
CA TYR A 218 23.22 -7.20 -2.11
C TYR A 218 22.18 -6.87 -3.17
N THR A 219 20.94 -6.53 -2.75
CA THR A 219 19.81 -6.32 -3.66
C THR A 219 19.40 -4.85 -3.81
N GLY A 220 20.15 -3.94 -3.17
CA GLY A 220 19.83 -2.51 -3.18
C GLY A 220 18.53 -2.23 -2.44
N TYR A 221 17.60 -1.52 -3.08
CA TYR A 221 16.30 -1.18 -2.50
C TYR A 221 15.17 -2.18 -2.86
N SER A 222 15.50 -3.23 -3.60
CA SER A 222 14.59 -4.36 -3.83
C SER A 222 14.75 -5.38 -2.69
N ILE A 223 13.82 -5.39 -1.75
CA ILE A 223 13.84 -6.27 -0.58
C ILE A 223 12.77 -7.33 -0.68
N SER A 224 13.07 -8.52 -0.12
CA SER A 224 12.10 -9.61 0.00
C SER A 224 11.32 -9.53 1.31
N ARG A 225 10.19 -10.26 1.36
CA ARG A 225 9.39 -10.43 2.58
C ARG A 225 10.22 -11.02 3.72
N ASP A 226 11.12 -11.98 3.43
CA ASP A 226 11.96 -12.62 4.44
C ASP A 226 13.02 -11.67 5.01
N GLN A 227 13.59 -10.80 4.18
CA GLN A 227 14.52 -9.76 4.63
C GLN A 227 13.82 -8.78 5.58
N LEU A 228 12.64 -8.27 5.20
CA LEU A 228 11.87 -7.41 6.10
C LEU A 228 11.49 -8.13 7.39
N LEU A 229 11.03 -9.37 7.31
CA LEU A 229 10.65 -10.14 8.50
C LEU A 229 11.84 -10.33 9.46
N ALA A 230 13.05 -10.53 8.94
CA ALA A 230 14.27 -10.63 9.76
C ALA A 230 14.56 -9.29 10.48
N ASP A 231 14.47 -8.14 9.77
CA ASP A 231 14.61 -6.82 10.35
C ASP A 231 13.61 -6.59 11.48
N LEU A 232 12.33 -6.89 11.22
CA LEU A 232 11.24 -6.67 12.18
C LEU A 232 11.41 -7.51 13.45
N LYS A 233 11.83 -8.78 13.30
CA LYS A 233 12.14 -9.63 14.47
C LYS A 233 13.29 -9.07 15.29
N LEU A 234 14.34 -8.57 14.63
CA LEU A 234 15.47 -7.93 15.31
C LEU A 234 15.01 -6.66 16.05
N MET A 235 14.22 -5.82 15.42
CA MET A 235 13.64 -4.62 16.04
C MET A 235 12.82 -4.96 17.28
N LYS A 236 11.94 -5.97 17.21
CA LYS A 236 11.16 -6.43 18.37
C LYS A 236 12.04 -6.93 19.50
N ALA A 237 13.09 -7.70 19.20
CA ALA A 237 14.06 -8.17 20.20
C ALA A 237 14.77 -7.02 20.94
N HIS A 238 14.82 -5.84 20.34
CA HIS A 238 15.38 -4.61 20.92
C HIS A 238 14.32 -3.61 21.43
N ASN A 239 13.08 -4.07 21.66
CA ASN A 239 11.97 -3.28 22.20
C ASN A 239 11.59 -2.04 21.33
N ILE A 240 11.79 -2.13 20.02
CA ILE A 240 11.31 -1.14 19.06
C ILE A 240 9.84 -1.46 18.77
N ASN A 241 8.96 -0.46 18.87
CA ASN A 241 7.52 -0.60 18.67
C ASN A 241 6.96 0.26 17.54
N ALA A 242 7.81 1.08 16.88
CA ALA A 242 7.36 1.98 15.84
C ALA A 242 8.37 2.05 14.68
N ILE A 243 7.87 2.27 13.48
CA ILE A 243 8.65 2.42 12.25
C ILE A 243 8.16 3.66 11.53
N ARG A 244 9.08 4.52 11.11
CA ARG A 244 8.83 5.53 10.08
C ARG A 244 9.32 4.97 8.75
N THR A 245 8.41 4.95 7.75
CA THR A 245 8.72 4.44 6.41
C THR A 245 9.48 5.48 5.61
N SER A 246 10.69 5.80 6.06
CA SER A 246 11.48 6.86 5.44
C SER A 246 12.05 6.42 4.08
N HIS A 247 11.74 7.13 2.96
CA HIS A 247 10.86 8.32 2.94
C HIS A 247 9.77 8.12 1.89
N TYR A 248 9.10 6.98 1.89
CA TYR A 248 8.17 6.55 0.85
C TYR A 248 7.25 5.42 1.35
N PRO A 249 6.10 5.19 0.72
CA PRO A 249 5.24 4.05 1.05
C PRO A 249 5.99 2.72 0.84
N ASN A 250 5.85 1.81 1.80
CA ASN A 250 6.42 0.48 1.66
C ASN A 250 5.56 -0.42 0.75
N ALA A 251 6.06 -1.60 0.40
CA ALA A 251 5.29 -2.58 -0.36
C ALA A 251 4.00 -2.96 0.40
N PRO A 252 2.86 -3.22 -0.28
CA PRO A 252 1.58 -3.50 0.37
C PRO A 252 1.64 -4.59 1.45
N TRP A 253 2.36 -5.68 1.18
CA TRP A 253 2.55 -6.78 2.13
C TRP A 253 3.38 -6.42 3.38
N ALA A 254 4.14 -5.30 3.36
CA ALA A 254 4.92 -4.86 4.52
C ALA A 254 4.00 -4.41 5.66
N TYR A 255 2.92 -3.70 5.34
CA TYR A 255 1.93 -3.25 6.34
C TYR A 255 1.23 -4.41 7.03
N GLU A 256 1.03 -5.53 6.32
CA GLU A 256 0.52 -6.76 6.94
C GLU A 256 1.49 -7.28 8.02
N LEU A 257 2.80 -7.31 7.73
CA LEU A 257 3.82 -7.73 8.69
C LEU A 257 3.90 -6.77 9.88
N TYR A 258 3.82 -5.47 9.65
CA TYR A 258 3.79 -4.46 10.74
C TYR A 258 2.59 -4.69 11.64
N ASN A 259 1.43 -4.95 11.06
CA ASN A 259 0.20 -5.22 11.77
C ASN A 259 0.28 -6.51 12.60
N GLN A 260 0.81 -7.60 12.01
CA GLN A 260 0.98 -8.91 12.64
C GLN A 260 2.00 -8.90 13.79
N LEU A 261 3.09 -8.17 13.62
CA LEU A 261 4.17 -8.12 14.62
C LEU A 261 4.01 -6.99 15.62
N GLY A 262 3.01 -6.15 15.49
CA GLY A 262 2.72 -5.08 16.44
C GLY A 262 3.68 -3.89 16.29
N PHE A 263 3.69 -3.24 15.14
CA PHE A 263 4.40 -1.97 14.95
C PHE A 263 3.42 -0.84 14.70
N TYR A 264 3.60 0.25 15.40
CA TYR A 264 3.03 1.54 14.99
C TYR A 264 3.79 2.04 13.77
N VAL A 265 3.09 2.60 12.79
CA VAL A 265 3.71 3.08 11.55
C VAL A 265 3.45 4.56 11.39
N VAL A 266 4.51 5.33 11.14
CA VAL A 266 4.45 6.67 10.60
C VAL A 266 4.74 6.52 9.10
N ASP A 267 3.67 6.47 8.32
CA ASP A 267 3.75 6.28 6.88
C ASP A 267 4.03 7.60 6.17
N GLU A 268 4.86 7.57 5.12
CA GLU A 268 5.23 8.76 4.35
C GLU A 268 4.74 8.64 2.91
N ALA A 269 4.27 9.78 2.38
CA ALA A 269 3.98 9.91 0.96
C ALA A 269 5.28 9.91 0.15
N ASP A 270 5.19 9.54 -1.12
CA ASP A 270 6.33 9.53 -2.05
C ASP A 270 6.62 10.96 -2.56
N LEU A 271 6.91 11.88 -1.62
CA LEU A 271 7.05 13.31 -1.89
C LEU A 271 8.02 13.97 -0.90
N GLU A 272 9.20 14.46 -1.38
CA GLU A 272 10.14 15.17 -0.51
C GLU A 272 10.84 16.37 -1.17
N THR A 273 11.40 16.26 -2.37
CA THR A 273 12.15 17.34 -3.06
C THR A 273 13.50 17.73 -2.40
N HIS A 274 14.18 16.81 -1.72
CA HIS A 274 15.36 17.10 -0.89
C HIS A 274 16.53 17.76 -1.67
N ASN A 275 17.01 17.14 -2.74
CA ASN A 275 18.16 17.67 -3.52
C ASN A 275 17.74 18.79 -4.49
N THR A 276 16.48 18.85 -4.89
CA THR A 276 15.96 19.94 -5.74
C THR A 276 16.15 21.27 -5.01
N GLU A 277 15.93 21.32 -3.70
CA GLU A 277 16.20 22.48 -2.87
C GLU A 277 17.70 22.86 -2.92
N LEU A 278 18.59 21.89 -2.77
CA LEU A 278 20.04 22.13 -2.77
C LEU A 278 20.56 22.66 -4.12
N LEU A 279 20.04 22.14 -5.22
CA LEU A 279 20.41 22.57 -6.58
C LEU A 279 20.02 24.02 -6.85
N TYR A 280 18.80 24.41 -6.47
CA TYR A 280 18.27 25.74 -6.76
C TYR A 280 18.60 26.79 -5.71
N ALA A 281 18.78 26.40 -4.45
CA ALA A 281 19.17 27.30 -3.37
C ALA A 281 20.70 27.56 -3.28
N GLY A 282 21.50 26.99 -4.18
CA GLY A 282 22.96 27.15 -4.19
C GLY A 282 23.64 26.65 -2.91
N GLY A 283 23.09 25.61 -2.30
CA GLY A 283 23.60 25.01 -1.07
C GLY A 283 23.42 25.86 0.19
N ARG A 284 22.63 26.93 0.13
CA ARG A 284 22.28 27.75 1.29
C ARG A 284 20.89 27.37 1.78
N SER A 285 20.81 26.72 2.94
CA SER A 285 19.56 26.47 3.65
C SER A 285 18.97 27.78 4.19
N ASN A 286 18.36 28.57 3.34
CA ASN A 286 17.60 29.74 3.74
C ASN A 286 16.10 29.44 3.54
N TYR A 287 15.39 29.17 4.62
CA TYR A 287 13.98 28.80 4.61
C TYR A 287 13.08 29.75 3.78
N ASN A 288 13.45 31.02 3.68
CA ASN A 288 12.72 32.00 2.89
C ASN A 288 12.91 31.86 1.37
N TYR A 289 13.98 31.18 0.92
CA TYR A 289 14.23 30.87 -0.49
C TYR A 289 13.50 29.61 -0.97
N ARG A 290 13.15 28.74 -0.04
CA ARG A 290 12.55 27.43 -0.29
C ARG A 290 11.21 27.57 -1.00
N ASP A 291 10.33 28.42 -0.47
CA ASP A 291 8.98 28.60 -0.99
C ASP A 291 8.98 29.29 -2.36
N GLU A 292 9.83 30.28 -2.60
CA GLU A 292 9.92 30.98 -3.88
C GLU A 292 10.52 30.11 -4.99
N ILE A 293 11.51 29.29 -4.70
CA ILE A 293 12.17 28.46 -5.72
C ILE A 293 11.34 27.22 -6.05
N ILE A 294 10.78 26.54 -5.06
CA ILE A 294 9.93 25.37 -5.30
C ILE A 294 8.67 25.79 -6.06
N PHE A 295 7.99 26.85 -5.63
CA PHE A 295 6.77 27.30 -6.30
C PHE A 295 7.02 27.97 -7.65
N SER A 296 8.05 28.80 -7.78
CA SER A 296 8.27 29.53 -9.03
C SER A 296 8.97 28.72 -10.12
N THR A 297 9.89 27.84 -9.74
CA THR A 297 10.73 27.13 -10.73
C THR A 297 10.20 25.72 -11.01
N THR A 298 9.82 24.96 -9.99
CA THR A 298 9.36 23.58 -10.19
C THR A 298 7.91 23.56 -10.69
N PHE A 299 7.03 24.35 -10.11
CA PHE A 299 5.65 24.47 -10.58
C PHE A 299 5.55 25.25 -11.90
N GLY A 300 6.38 26.28 -12.10
CA GLY A 300 6.46 27.00 -13.37
C GLY A 300 6.98 26.16 -14.53
N LEU A 301 7.92 25.24 -14.28
CA LEU A 301 8.41 24.30 -15.29
C LEU A 301 7.44 23.14 -15.57
N LEU A 302 6.60 22.76 -14.59
CA LEU A 302 5.62 21.69 -14.74
C LEU A 302 4.26 22.19 -15.28
N CYS A 303 3.96 23.48 -15.17
CA CYS A 303 2.70 24.09 -15.63
C CYS A 303 2.84 24.96 -16.88
N SER A 304 4.04 25.10 -17.45
CA SER A 304 4.25 25.77 -18.73
C SER A 304 4.30 24.72 -19.84
N ASP A 305 3.09 24.31 -20.28
CA ASP A 305 2.70 23.95 -21.68
C ASP A 305 1.28 23.36 -21.70
#